data_3257268945b6a2e3444196837c9c5d77
#
_entry.id   3257268945b6a2e3444196837c9c5d77
#
_cell.length_a   1.000
_cell.length_b   1.000
_cell.length_c   1.000
_cell.angle_alpha   90.00
_cell.angle_beta   90.00
_cell.angle_gamma   90.00
#
_symmetry.space_group_name_H-M   'P 1'
#
loop_
_entity.id
_entity.type
_entity.pdbx_description
1 polymer ?
#
loop_
_entity_poly.entity_id
_entity_poly.type
_entity_poly.pdbx_seq_one_letter_code
_entity_poly.pdbx_strand_id
1 'polypeptide(L)'
;MRFGEKLYRLRKERGMSQETLAAELAVSRQAISRWELGEVVPDTANVLAVSRLFGVSTDYLLLDECDAEEETPAARTAERSLKERQMAVGQGFFCRVLWLALISLYHQYRLDMAAGGQPPVPLWWLLVLELAVTVWLWRLNWRYGVKEGGSFRALVVPDLLALACAFGLPFVLEWVPGRWGIFLGQMAAVGALVKSIKTLRLHYGLPWGRK
;
A
#
# COMPACT_ATOMS: atom_id res chain seq x y z
N MET A 1 -23.27 -4.20 15.21
CA MET A 1 -24.00 -4.92 16.32
C MET A 1 -23.72 -4.23 17.64
N ARG A 2 -24.76 -4.02 18.48
CA ARG A 2 -24.61 -3.40 19.80
C ARG A 2 -24.04 -4.39 20.83
N PHE A 3 -23.49 -3.88 21.93
CA PHE A 3 -22.92 -4.69 23.02
C PHE A 3 -23.84 -5.86 23.44
N GLY A 4 -25.14 -5.58 23.69
CA GLY A 4 -26.08 -6.59 24.14
C GLY A 4 -26.31 -7.74 23.16
N GLU A 5 -26.38 -7.42 21.88
CA GLU A 5 -26.50 -8.42 20.78
C GLU A 5 -25.27 -9.32 20.69
N LYS A 6 -24.07 -8.73 20.87
CA LYS A 6 -22.81 -9.47 20.90
C LYS A 6 -22.70 -10.38 22.10
N LEU A 7 -23.06 -9.87 23.30
CA LEU A 7 -23.08 -10.65 24.52
C LEU A 7 -24.04 -11.83 24.40
N TYR A 8 -25.24 -11.59 23.90
CA TYR A 8 -26.24 -12.64 23.67
C TYR A 8 -25.70 -13.72 22.73
N ARG A 9 -25.07 -13.33 21.60
CA ARG A 9 -24.46 -14.25 20.63
C ARG A 9 -23.37 -15.09 21.26
N LEU A 10 -22.38 -14.47 21.91
CA LEU A 10 -21.27 -15.16 22.58
C LEU A 10 -21.74 -16.16 23.63
N ARG A 11 -22.74 -15.77 24.45
CA ARG A 11 -23.35 -16.67 25.42
C ARG A 11 -24.02 -17.88 24.76
N LYS A 12 -24.79 -17.65 23.70
CA LYS A 12 -25.47 -18.71 22.95
C LYS A 12 -24.51 -19.66 22.26
N GLU A 13 -23.45 -19.15 21.66
CA GLU A 13 -22.41 -19.96 21.02
C GLU A 13 -21.71 -20.90 22.01
N ARG A 14 -21.58 -20.48 23.28
CA ARG A 14 -21.08 -21.35 24.37
C ARG A 14 -22.15 -22.20 25.07
N GLY A 15 -23.38 -22.16 24.61
CA GLY A 15 -24.48 -22.92 25.22
C GLY A 15 -24.85 -22.51 26.65
N MET A 16 -24.44 -21.32 27.09
CA MET A 16 -24.66 -20.85 28.47
C MET A 16 -26.06 -20.29 28.67
N SER A 17 -26.66 -20.53 29.86
CA SER A 17 -27.84 -19.79 30.32
C SER A 17 -27.48 -18.40 30.84
N GLN A 18 -28.46 -17.50 31.00
CA GLN A 18 -28.21 -16.20 31.63
C GLN A 18 -27.76 -16.37 33.11
N GLU A 19 -28.27 -17.38 33.80
CA GLU A 19 -27.86 -17.74 35.14
C GLU A 19 -26.41 -18.18 35.20
N THR A 20 -25.99 -19.04 34.27
CA THR A 20 -24.61 -19.53 34.20
C THR A 20 -23.64 -18.37 33.94
N LEU A 21 -23.97 -17.50 32.97
CA LEU A 21 -23.15 -16.33 32.68
C LEU A 21 -23.07 -15.36 33.85
N ALA A 22 -24.17 -15.15 34.54
CA ALA A 22 -24.24 -14.31 35.74
C ALA A 22 -23.35 -14.82 36.87
N ALA A 23 -23.36 -16.15 37.10
CA ALA A 23 -22.48 -16.79 38.10
C ALA A 23 -20.99 -16.63 37.72
N GLU A 24 -20.60 -16.83 36.47
CA GLU A 24 -19.23 -16.68 35.99
C GLU A 24 -18.72 -15.23 36.14
N LEU A 25 -19.58 -14.26 35.93
CA LEU A 25 -19.23 -12.83 36.01
C LEU A 25 -19.46 -12.23 37.41
N ALA A 26 -19.93 -13.04 38.39
CA ALA A 26 -20.30 -12.62 39.74
C ALA A 26 -21.30 -11.44 39.79
N VAL A 27 -22.28 -11.45 38.89
CA VAL A 27 -23.36 -10.46 38.80
C VAL A 27 -24.74 -11.10 38.91
N SER A 28 -25.79 -10.29 39.00
CA SER A 28 -27.15 -10.82 39.03
C SER A 28 -27.61 -11.26 37.61
N ARG A 29 -28.48 -12.29 37.53
CA ARG A 29 -29.14 -12.65 36.24
C ARG A 29 -29.88 -11.47 35.62
N GLN A 30 -30.47 -10.60 36.42
CA GLN A 30 -31.18 -9.41 35.95
C GLN A 30 -30.22 -8.43 35.28
N ALA A 31 -28.98 -8.29 35.73
CA ALA A 31 -27.97 -7.47 35.08
C ALA A 31 -27.65 -8.00 33.69
N ILE A 32 -27.41 -9.31 33.55
CA ILE A 32 -27.19 -9.95 32.25
C ILE A 32 -28.36 -9.71 31.31
N SER A 33 -29.61 -9.90 31.76
CA SER A 33 -30.81 -9.67 30.97
C SER A 33 -30.88 -8.22 30.44
N ARG A 34 -30.63 -7.22 31.32
CA ARG A 34 -30.64 -5.81 30.91
C ARG A 34 -29.52 -5.45 29.96
N TRP A 35 -28.35 -6.05 30.13
CA TRP A 35 -27.22 -5.85 29.17
C TRP A 35 -27.54 -6.42 27.81
N GLU A 36 -28.11 -7.64 27.74
CA GLU A 36 -28.50 -8.26 26.47
C GLU A 36 -29.62 -7.50 25.75
N LEU A 37 -30.57 -6.92 26.50
CA LEU A 37 -31.64 -6.07 25.94
C LEU A 37 -31.15 -4.66 25.56
N GLY A 38 -29.92 -4.30 25.94
CA GLY A 38 -29.37 -2.96 25.66
C GLY A 38 -29.98 -1.85 26.53
N GLU A 39 -30.69 -2.20 27.60
CA GLU A 39 -31.28 -1.24 28.55
C GLU A 39 -30.21 -0.52 29.36
N VAL A 40 -29.13 -1.22 29.70
CA VAL A 40 -28.02 -0.72 30.52
C VAL A 40 -26.70 -1.21 29.88
N VAL A 41 -25.70 -0.35 29.83
CA VAL A 41 -24.35 -0.72 29.45
C VAL A 41 -23.59 -1.11 30.74
N PRO A 42 -22.88 -2.28 30.78
CA PRO A 42 -22.06 -2.64 31.91
C PRO A 42 -20.93 -1.63 32.16
N ASP A 43 -20.46 -1.57 33.37
CA ASP A 43 -19.26 -0.79 33.69
C ASP A 43 -18.00 -1.40 33.11
N THR A 44 -16.90 -0.66 33.13
CA THR A 44 -15.63 -1.06 32.52
C THR A 44 -15.09 -2.37 33.11
N ALA A 45 -15.29 -2.62 34.40
CA ALA A 45 -14.82 -3.84 35.05
C ALA A 45 -15.57 -5.07 34.53
N ASN A 46 -16.89 -4.95 34.34
CA ASN A 46 -17.73 -6.01 33.79
C ASN A 46 -17.44 -6.22 32.32
N VAL A 47 -17.19 -5.17 31.52
CA VAL A 47 -16.76 -5.31 30.10
C VAL A 47 -15.45 -6.09 30.01
N LEU A 48 -14.46 -5.79 30.88
CA LEU A 48 -13.20 -6.53 30.94
C LEU A 48 -13.42 -8.00 31.37
N ALA A 49 -14.32 -8.26 32.30
CA ALA A 49 -14.65 -9.62 32.72
C ALA A 49 -15.28 -10.42 31.56
N VAL A 50 -16.23 -9.83 30.84
CA VAL A 50 -16.82 -10.41 29.64
C VAL A 50 -15.76 -10.69 28.56
N SER A 51 -14.89 -9.71 28.27
CA SER A 51 -13.78 -9.84 27.32
C SER A 51 -12.88 -11.05 27.66
N ARG A 52 -12.48 -11.18 28.93
CA ARG A 52 -11.63 -12.30 29.41
C ARG A 52 -12.36 -13.63 29.36
N LEU A 53 -13.62 -13.67 29.77
CA LEU A 53 -14.42 -14.90 29.79
C LEU A 53 -14.59 -15.47 28.38
N PHE A 54 -14.89 -14.60 27.40
CA PHE A 54 -15.15 -15.02 26.03
C PHE A 54 -13.90 -15.04 25.15
N GLY A 55 -12.77 -14.45 25.59
CA GLY A 55 -11.54 -14.38 24.80
C GLY A 55 -11.63 -13.39 23.64
N VAL A 56 -12.53 -12.41 23.71
CA VAL A 56 -12.74 -11.37 22.69
C VAL A 56 -12.18 -10.03 23.16
N SER A 57 -11.86 -9.12 22.22
CA SER A 57 -11.36 -7.80 22.58
C SER A 57 -12.47 -6.91 23.17
N THR A 58 -12.10 -5.97 24.04
CA THR A 58 -13.03 -4.94 24.54
C THR A 58 -13.56 -4.07 23.42
N ASP A 59 -12.75 -3.82 22.38
CA ASP A 59 -13.12 -3.06 21.20
C ASP A 59 -14.20 -3.78 20.39
N TYR A 60 -14.09 -5.11 20.25
CA TYR A 60 -15.15 -5.92 19.67
C TYR A 60 -16.47 -5.75 20.41
N LEU A 61 -16.44 -5.76 21.74
CA LEU A 61 -17.63 -5.63 22.57
C LEU A 61 -18.29 -4.24 22.51
N LEU A 62 -17.46 -3.17 22.52
CA LEU A 62 -17.93 -1.79 22.69
C LEU A 62 -18.22 -1.06 21.37
N LEU A 63 -17.57 -1.42 20.27
CA LEU A 63 -17.70 -0.70 18.99
C LEU A 63 -18.70 -1.39 18.08
N ASP A 64 -19.77 -0.71 17.73
CA ASP A 64 -20.85 -1.22 16.89
C ASP A 64 -20.38 -1.64 15.48
N GLU A 65 -19.25 -1.09 15.02
CA GLU A 65 -18.65 -1.35 13.72
C GLU A 65 -17.82 -2.64 13.66
N CYS A 66 -17.52 -3.28 14.79
CA CYS A 66 -16.75 -4.50 14.86
C CYS A 66 -17.68 -5.72 14.86
N ASP A 67 -17.90 -6.31 13.68
CA ASP A 67 -18.77 -7.47 13.54
C ASP A 67 -18.06 -8.82 13.68
N ALA A 68 -16.73 -8.85 13.58
CA ALA A 68 -15.92 -10.06 13.75
C ALA A 68 -15.09 -9.97 15.05
N GLU A 69 -14.99 -11.09 15.76
CA GLU A 69 -14.25 -11.20 17.04
C GLU A 69 -12.77 -10.82 16.92
N GLU A 70 -12.18 -11.05 15.72
CA GLU A 70 -10.79 -10.74 15.41
C GLU A 70 -10.58 -9.33 14.83
N GLU A 71 -11.65 -8.61 14.43
CA GLU A 71 -11.54 -7.28 13.83
C GLU A 71 -11.49 -6.17 14.86
N THR A 72 -10.35 -6.02 15.54
CA THR A 72 -10.10 -4.83 16.37
C THR A 72 -9.88 -3.59 15.50
N PRO A 73 -10.25 -2.37 15.93
CA PRO A 73 -9.92 -1.14 15.22
C PRO A 73 -8.43 -1.00 14.93
N ALA A 74 -7.58 -1.51 15.83
CA ALA A 74 -6.13 -1.57 15.64
C ALA A 74 -5.75 -2.46 14.45
N ALA A 75 -6.38 -3.65 14.32
CA ALA A 75 -6.15 -4.54 13.18
C ALA A 75 -6.60 -3.91 11.85
N ARG A 76 -7.79 -3.30 11.82
CA ARG A 76 -8.29 -2.56 10.62
C ARG A 76 -7.37 -1.39 10.25
N THR A 77 -6.89 -0.64 11.23
CA THR A 77 -5.96 0.48 11.00
C THR A 77 -4.62 -0.04 10.48
N ALA A 78 -4.10 -1.14 11.03
CA ALA A 78 -2.88 -1.78 10.58
C ALA A 78 -3.03 -2.31 9.13
N GLU A 79 -4.16 -2.94 8.81
CA GLU A 79 -4.45 -3.43 7.46
C GLU A 79 -4.57 -2.29 6.44
N ARG A 80 -5.28 -1.21 6.78
CA ARG A 80 -5.36 0.00 5.94
C ARG A 80 -3.98 0.60 5.69
N SER A 81 -3.17 0.76 6.74
CA SER A 81 -1.81 1.29 6.62
C SER A 81 -0.92 0.41 5.76
N LEU A 82 -1.07 -0.92 5.84
CA LEU A 82 -0.34 -1.87 5.00
C LEU A 82 -0.76 -1.74 3.53
N LYS A 83 -2.06 -1.66 3.25
CA LYS A 83 -2.59 -1.44 1.89
C LYS A 83 -2.09 -0.12 1.30
N GLU A 84 -2.11 0.97 2.08
CA GLU A 84 -1.60 2.27 1.64
C GLU A 84 -0.11 2.22 1.30
N ARG A 85 0.70 1.54 2.12
CA ARG A 85 2.13 1.32 1.87
C ARG A 85 2.36 0.50 0.60
N GLN A 86 1.60 -0.57 0.40
CA GLN A 86 1.68 -1.40 -0.82
C GLN A 86 1.30 -0.58 -2.07
N MET A 87 0.25 0.24 -1.99
CA MET A 87 -0.15 1.13 -3.09
C MET A 87 0.92 2.17 -3.40
N ALA A 88 1.56 2.77 -2.39
CA ALA A 88 2.62 3.74 -2.60
C ALA A 88 3.82 3.14 -3.35
N VAL A 89 4.25 1.93 -2.98
CA VAL A 89 5.31 1.20 -3.69
C VAL A 89 4.87 0.83 -5.10
N GLY A 90 3.62 0.35 -5.28
CA GLY A 90 3.05 0.02 -6.59
C GLY A 90 2.99 1.22 -7.53
N GLN A 91 2.54 2.37 -7.05
CA GLN A 91 2.53 3.62 -7.82
C GLN A 91 3.95 4.05 -8.23
N GLY A 92 4.91 3.98 -7.31
CA GLY A 92 6.30 4.28 -7.59
C GLY A 92 6.92 3.35 -8.64
N PHE A 93 6.58 2.07 -8.60
CA PHE A 93 6.99 1.09 -9.63
C PHE A 93 6.36 1.39 -10.98
N PHE A 94 5.02 1.51 -11.03
CA PHE A 94 4.29 1.75 -12.26
C PHE A 94 4.74 3.03 -12.98
N CYS A 95 4.91 4.13 -12.22
CA CYS A 95 5.38 5.39 -12.76
C CYS A 95 6.76 5.25 -13.46
N ARG A 96 7.69 4.51 -12.86
CA ARG A 96 9.03 4.27 -13.42
C ARG A 96 9.00 3.40 -14.67
N VAL A 97 8.19 2.35 -14.65
CA VAL A 97 8.01 1.48 -15.83
C VAL A 97 7.43 2.26 -17.01
N LEU A 98 6.37 3.06 -16.76
CA LEU A 98 5.76 3.93 -17.77
C LEU A 98 6.77 4.94 -18.33
N TRP A 99 7.56 5.53 -17.44
CA TRP A 99 8.61 6.48 -17.80
C TRP A 99 9.65 5.87 -18.77
N LEU A 100 10.19 4.69 -18.44
CA LEU A 100 11.11 3.98 -19.34
C LEU A 100 10.46 3.58 -20.66
N ALA A 101 9.20 3.17 -20.63
CA ALA A 101 8.47 2.80 -21.85
C ALA A 101 8.32 3.99 -22.80
N LEU A 102 8.01 5.18 -22.28
CA LEU A 102 7.91 6.41 -23.07
C LEU A 102 9.26 6.81 -23.69
N ILE A 103 10.35 6.76 -22.91
CA ILE A 103 11.71 7.02 -23.43
C ILE A 103 12.06 6.02 -24.55
N SER A 104 11.78 4.74 -24.33
CA SER A 104 12.02 3.70 -25.34
C SER A 104 11.25 3.96 -26.62
N LEU A 105 9.96 4.31 -26.51
CA LEU A 105 9.10 4.62 -27.64
C LEU A 105 9.57 5.87 -28.41
N TYR A 106 10.01 6.91 -27.67
CA TYR A 106 10.59 8.10 -28.27
C TYR A 106 11.83 7.78 -29.13
N HIS A 107 12.77 7.00 -28.59
CA HIS A 107 13.98 6.61 -29.33
C HIS A 107 13.66 5.73 -30.55
N GLN A 108 12.70 4.82 -30.41
CA GLN A 108 12.26 3.97 -31.51
C GLN A 108 11.68 4.80 -32.64
N TYR A 109 10.78 5.73 -32.35
CA TYR A 109 10.18 6.60 -33.36
C TYR A 109 11.20 7.56 -33.99
N ARG A 110 12.16 8.05 -33.19
CA ARG A 110 13.27 8.87 -33.73
C ARG A 110 14.07 8.12 -34.77
N LEU A 111 14.40 6.85 -34.53
CA LEU A 111 15.13 6.02 -35.49
C LEU A 111 14.27 5.70 -36.76
N ASP A 112 12.99 5.40 -36.56
CA ASP A 112 12.08 5.12 -37.67
C ASP A 112 11.93 6.36 -38.59
N MET A 113 11.84 7.57 -38.03
CA MET A 113 11.84 8.82 -38.79
C MET A 113 13.16 9.05 -39.54
N ALA A 114 14.30 8.76 -38.93
CA ALA A 114 15.59 8.86 -39.57
C ALA A 114 15.73 7.88 -40.76
N ALA A 115 15.00 6.77 -40.75
CA ALA A 115 14.88 5.80 -41.83
C ALA A 115 13.79 6.15 -42.85
N GLY A 116 13.16 7.34 -42.79
CA GLY A 116 12.11 7.79 -43.70
C GLY A 116 10.70 7.33 -43.34
N GLY A 117 10.51 6.72 -42.19
CA GLY A 117 9.19 6.36 -41.69
C GLY A 117 8.44 7.56 -41.10
N GLN A 118 7.11 7.45 -41.02
CA GLN A 118 6.30 8.44 -40.31
C GLN A 118 5.71 7.83 -39.04
N PRO A 119 5.96 8.44 -37.85
CA PRO A 119 5.38 7.95 -36.61
C PRO A 119 3.87 8.22 -36.61
N PRO A 120 3.06 7.35 -35.93
CA PRO A 120 1.61 7.50 -35.85
C PRO A 120 1.19 8.72 -35.02
N VAL A 121 2.10 9.24 -34.18
CA VAL A 121 1.90 10.47 -33.40
C VAL A 121 3.14 11.36 -33.51
N PRO A 122 3.00 12.69 -33.45
CA PRO A 122 4.13 13.59 -33.45
C PRO A 122 5.05 13.34 -32.24
N LEU A 123 6.37 13.36 -32.42
CA LEU A 123 7.37 13.12 -31.36
C LEU A 123 7.21 14.06 -30.16
N TRP A 124 6.78 15.30 -30.39
CA TRP A 124 6.60 16.26 -29.30
C TRP A 124 5.49 15.85 -28.32
N TRP A 125 4.48 15.10 -28.75
CA TRP A 125 3.48 14.52 -27.82
C TRP A 125 4.12 13.54 -26.84
N LEU A 126 5.05 12.71 -27.30
CA LEU A 126 5.78 11.79 -26.42
C LEU A 126 6.62 12.57 -25.40
N LEU A 127 7.24 13.70 -25.81
CA LEU A 127 7.98 14.55 -24.86
C LEU A 127 7.06 15.22 -23.83
N VAL A 128 5.86 15.62 -24.21
CA VAL A 128 4.85 16.16 -23.27
C VAL A 128 4.43 15.09 -22.25
N LEU A 129 4.15 13.87 -22.71
CA LEU A 129 3.80 12.75 -21.82
C LEU A 129 4.96 12.40 -20.91
N GLU A 130 6.19 12.37 -21.43
CA GLU A 130 7.40 12.13 -20.66
C GLU A 130 7.59 13.18 -19.56
N LEU A 131 7.38 14.47 -19.87
CA LEU A 131 7.44 15.54 -18.89
C LEU A 131 6.36 15.36 -17.80
N ALA A 132 5.14 15.00 -18.17
CA ALA A 132 4.06 14.77 -17.22
C ALA A 132 4.38 13.62 -16.25
N VAL A 133 4.90 12.50 -16.77
CA VAL A 133 5.32 11.36 -15.94
C VAL A 133 6.51 11.70 -15.07
N THR A 134 7.46 12.50 -15.57
CA THR A 134 8.62 12.98 -14.79
C THR A 134 8.18 13.86 -13.63
N VAL A 135 7.25 14.81 -13.86
CA VAL A 135 6.66 15.65 -12.80
C VAL A 135 5.91 14.79 -11.79
N TRP A 136 5.17 13.78 -12.23
CA TRP A 136 4.48 12.86 -11.32
C TRP A 136 5.47 12.07 -10.48
N LEU A 137 6.53 11.51 -11.08
CA LEU A 137 7.59 10.80 -10.38
C LEU A 137 8.30 11.70 -9.35
N TRP A 138 8.58 12.97 -9.72
CA TRP A 138 9.14 13.95 -8.81
C TRP A 138 8.23 14.20 -7.60
N ARG A 139 6.91 14.35 -7.81
CA ARG A 139 5.94 14.51 -6.71
C ARG A 139 5.89 13.31 -5.78
N LEU A 140 5.97 12.09 -6.32
CA LEU A 140 6.03 10.86 -5.51
C LEU A 140 7.32 10.82 -4.66
N ASN A 141 8.47 11.12 -5.27
CA ASN A 141 9.76 11.16 -4.56
C ASN A 141 9.80 12.26 -3.50
N TRP A 142 9.19 13.43 -3.77
CA TRP A 142 9.08 14.52 -2.82
C TRP A 142 8.19 14.15 -1.63
N ARG A 143 7.04 13.55 -1.89
CA ARG A 143 6.15 13.03 -0.83
C ARG A 143 6.89 12.05 0.07
N TYR A 144 7.57 11.09 -0.51
CA TYR A 144 8.40 10.12 0.20
C TYR A 144 9.46 10.78 1.08
N GLY A 145 10.24 11.72 0.52
CA GLY A 145 11.36 12.34 1.24
C GLY A 145 10.95 13.33 2.31
N VAL A 146 9.91 14.14 2.05
CA VAL A 146 9.54 15.27 2.93
C VAL A 146 8.43 14.89 3.90
N LYS A 147 7.39 14.19 3.43
CA LYS A 147 6.23 13.87 4.28
C LYS A 147 6.41 12.60 5.10
N GLU A 148 7.12 11.61 4.57
CA GLU A 148 7.21 10.29 5.16
C GLU A 148 8.58 10.00 5.80
N GLY A 149 9.46 11.03 5.87
CA GLY A 149 10.76 10.93 6.55
C GLY A 149 11.78 10.02 5.85
N GLY A 150 11.55 9.70 4.58
CA GLY A 150 12.49 8.94 3.76
C GLY A 150 13.66 9.81 3.24
N SER A 151 14.66 9.17 2.65
CA SER A 151 15.76 9.89 2.00
C SER A 151 15.41 10.24 0.55
N PHE A 152 15.05 11.48 0.27
CA PHE A 152 14.77 11.96 -1.09
C PHE A 152 15.93 11.66 -2.06
N ARG A 153 17.19 11.85 -1.62
CA ARG A 153 18.37 11.57 -2.44
C ARG A 153 18.50 10.10 -2.83
N ALA A 154 18.07 9.18 -1.96
CA ALA A 154 18.15 7.75 -2.22
C ALA A 154 17.23 7.28 -3.36
N LEU A 155 16.20 8.07 -3.71
CA LEU A 155 15.33 7.82 -4.88
C LEU A 155 15.75 8.65 -6.09
N VAL A 156 16.02 9.93 -5.90
CA VAL A 156 16.30 10.87 -7.00
C VAL A 156 17.61 10.53 -7.71
N VAL A 157 18.67 10.16 -6.99
CA VAL A 157 19.94 9.82 -7.62
C VAL A 157 19.84 8.62 -8.56
N PRO A 158 19.24 7.47 -8.18
CA PRO A 158 19.02 6.37 -9.11
C PRO A 158 18.08 6.74 -10.26
N ASP A 159 17.05 7.56 -10.04
CA ASP A 159 16.14 7.98 -11.09
C ASP A 159 16.84 8.89 -12.12
N LEU A 160 17.69 9.83 -11.67
CA LEU A 160 18.52 10.65 -12.57
C LEU A 160 19.54 9.81 -13.33
N LEU A 161 20.15 8.80 -12.69
CA LEU A 161 21.06 7.89 -13.35
C LEU A 161 20.32 7.05 -14.41
N ALA A 162 19.11 6.56 -14.09
CA ALA A 162 18.28 5.85 -15.05
C ALA A 162 17.93 6.72 -16.27
N LEU A 163 17.60 8.01 -16.04
CA LEU A 163 17.35 8.98 -17.10
C LEU A 163 18.58 9.16 -17.99
N ALA A 164 19.74 9.43 -17.39
CA ALA A 164 20.99 9.61 -18.12
C ALA A 164 21.33 8.37 -18.97
N CYS A 165 21.12 7.16 -18.43
CA CYS A 165 21.36 5.92 -19.17
C CYS A 165 20.31 5.69 -20.27
N ALA A 166 19.03 5.80 -19.96
CA ALA A 166 17.96 5.48 -20.90
C ALA A 166 17.86 6.51 -22.03
N PHE A 167 18.08 7.78 -21.75
CA PHE A 167 17.97 8.87 -22.72
C PHE A 167 19.31 9.19 -23.38
N GLY A 168 20.42 9.23 -22.62
CA GLY A 168 21.74 9.66 -23.08
C GLY A 168 22.51 8.59 -23.85
N LEU A 169 22.56 7.35 -23.33
CA LEU A 169 23.34 6.27 -24.01
C LEU A 169 22.95 6.02 -25.46
N PRO A 170 21.67 6.05 -25.87
CA PRO A 170 21.32 5.89 -27.27
C PRO A 170 21.92 6.94 -28.21
N PHE A 171 22.16 8.17 -27.75
CA PHE A 171 22.83 9.21 -28.53
C PHE A 171 24.35 8.99 -28.58
N VAL A 172 24.95 8.60 -27.46
CA VAL A 172 26.41 8.35 -27.40
C VAL A 172 26.78 7.12 -28.23
N LEU A 173 25.91 6.11 -28.25
CA LEU A 173 26.16 4.85 -28.97
C LEU A 173 25.50 4.82 -30.36
N GLU A 174 25.26 5.97 -31.00
CA GLU A 174 24.68 6.06 -32.33
C GLU A 174 25.53 5.36 -33.44
N TRP A 175 26.85 5.29 -33.21
CA TRP A 175 27.79 4.60 -34.09
C TRP A 175 27.72 3.06 -34.00
N VAL A 176 27.05 2.49 -32.99
CA VAL A 176 26.85 1.05 -32.83
C VAL A 176 25.71 0.60 -33.75
N PRO A 177 25.95 -0.37 -34.67
CA PRO A 177 24.93 -0.80 -35.59
C PRO A 177 23.68 -1.34 -34.94
N GLY A 178 22.49 -1.09 -35.54
CA GLY A 178 21.22 -1.57 -35.00
C GLY A 178 20.68 -0.75 -33.83
N ARG A 179 19.82 -1.37 -33.03
CA ARG A 179 19.16 -0.73 -31.86
C ARG A 179 19.88 -0.99 -30.54
N TRP A 180 21.15 -1.40 -30.59
CA TRP A 180 21.92 -1.78 -29.39
C TRP A 180 22.09 -0.63 -28.39
N GLY A 181 22.26 0.61 -28.88
CA GLY A 181 22.35 1.78 -27.99
C GLY A 181 21.10 1.95 -27.11
N ILE A 182 19.90 1.77 -27.68
CA ILE A 182 18.64 1.81 -26.92
C ILE A 182 18.58 0.65 -25.94
N PHE A 183 18.89 -0.57 -26.37
CA PHE A 183 18.87 -1.76 -25.52
C PHE A 183 19.81 -1.63 -24.32
N LEU A 184 21.05 -1.24 -24.55
CA LEU A 184 22.05 -1.04 -23.46
C LEU A 184 21.63 0.07 -22.50
N GLY A 185 21.11 1.19 -23.02
CA GLY A 185 20.58 2.27 -22.21
C GLY A 185 19.44 1.84 -21.30
N GLN A 186 18.48 1.06 -21.83
CA GLN A 186 17.36 0.52 -21.09
C GLN A 186 17.81 -0.50 -20.02
N MET A 187 18.72 -1.40 -20.34
CA MET A 187 19.26 -2.38 -19.39
C MET A 187 19.98 -1.69 -18.21
N ALA A 188 20.81 -0.67 -18.50
CA ALA A 188 21.48 0.09 -17.45
C ALA A 188 20.47 0.86 -16.56
N ALA A 189 19.43 1.44 -17.17
CA ALA A 189 18.38 2.15 -16.45
C ALA A 189 17.55 1.22 -15.54
N VAL A 190 17.24 0.01 -15.98
CA VAL A 190 16.55 -1.00 -15.15
C VAL A 190 17.32 -1.29 -13.87
N GLY A 191 18.65 -1.45 -13.95
CA GLY A 191 19.50 -1.66 -12.77
C GLY A 191 19.36 -0.52 -11.73
N ALA A 192 19.36 0.73 -12.19
CA ALA A 192 19.19 1.89 -11.32
C ALA A 192 17.78 1.94 -10.70
N LEU A 193 16.74 1.61 -11.48
CA LEU A 193 15.36 1.59 -10.99
C LEU A 193 15.08 0.48 -9.99
N VAL A 194 15.70 -0.69 -10.14
CA VAL A 194 15.63 -1.76 -9.13
C VAL A 194 16.11 -1.26 -7.77
N LYS A 195 17.19 -0.45 -7.75
CA LYS A 195 17.69 0.17 -6.52
C LYS A 195 16.65 1.12 -5.90
N SER A 196 15.99 1.98 -6.69
CA SER A 196 14.93 2.87 -6.20
C SER A 196 13.77 2.10 -5.59
N ILE A 197 13.31 1.03 -6.26
CA ILE A 197 12.20 0.19 -5.78
C ILE A 197 12.59 -0.54 -4.49
N LYS A 198 13.82 -1.07 -4.42
CA LYS A 198 14.34 -1.71 -3.21
C LYS A 198 14.34 -0.73 -2.04
N THR A 199 14.78 0.51 -2.25
CA THR A 199 14.77 1.57 -1.24
C THR A 199 13.36 1.86 -0.75
N LEU A 200 12.37 1.99 -1.65
CA LEU A 200 10.96 2.19 -1.27
C LEU A 200 10.42 1.03 -0.45
N ARG A 201 10.65 -0.20 -0.89
CA ARG A 201 10.17 -1.39 -0.16
C ARG A 201 10.75 -1.50 1.24
N LEU A 202 12.04 -1.22 1.40
CA LEU A 202 12.71 -1.24 2.70
C LEU A 202 12.14 -0.17 3.63
N HIS A 203 11.91 1.04 3.13
CA HIS A 203 11.32 2.12 3.92
C HIS A 203 9.92 1.76 4.44
N TYR A 204 9.08 1.17 3.59
CA TYR A 204 7.73 0.77 3.98
C TYR A 204 7.66 -0.57 4.72
N GLY A 205 8.81 -1.19 5.02
CA GLY A 205 8.87 -2.48 5.73
C GLY A 205 8.25 -3.65 4.94
N LEU A 206 8.24 -3.56 3.60
CA LEU A 206 7.70 -4.61 2.73
C LEU A 206 8.84 -5.54 2.29
N PRO A 207 8.91 -6.79 2.77
CA PRO A 207 9.98 -7.72 2.43
C PRO A 207 9.95 -8.07 0.93
N TRP A 208 11.11 -8.39 0.38
CA TRP A 208 11.27 -8.85 -1.00
C TRP A 208 11.00 -10.36 -1.06
N GLY A 209 9.80 -10.74 -1.48
CA GLY A 209 9.37 -12.15 -1.55
C GLY A 209 8.72 -12.66 -0.24
N ARG A 210 7.81 -13.63 -0.36
CA ARG A 210 7.37 -14.45 0.79
C ARG A 210 8.52 -15.38 1.18
N LYS A 211 8.90 -15.36 2.46
CA LYS A 211 9.58 -16.53 3.02
C LYS A 211 8.56 -17.64 3.16
#